data_e14828df6f4060c5543bb3fc612b2c55
#
_entry.id   e14828df6f4060c5543bb3fc612b2c55
#
_cell.length_a   1.000
_cell.length_b   1.000
_cell.length_c   1.000
_cell.angle_alpha   90.00
_cell.angle_beta   90.00
_cell.angle_gamma   90.00
#
_symmetry.space_group_name_H-M   'P 1'
#
loop_
_entity.id
_entity.type
_entity.pdbx_description
1 polymer ?
#
loop_
_entity_poly.entity_id
_entity_poly.type
_entity_poly.pdbx_seq_one_letter_code
_entity_poly.pdbx_strand_id
1 'polypeptide(L)'
;MKQTILVTGGTGFIGSHTTVELQEAGYNVVIADNLSNSKIEVLDGIEKITGIRPAFEKVNLEDKEATERVFQKYPNIEGIIHFAASKAVGESVEKPLMYYRNNVVSLINLLEMMPKYNVKGFIFSSSCTVYGQPKPENLPVTEDAPHQKATSPYGNTKEINEQIIYDYIHSGAPIKSIVLRYFNPIGAHPTAHIGELPNGVPNNLIPYVTQTAMGIRKQLTIFGNDYNTEDGTCIRDYIYVVDLAKAHVAAMARVLDKETDKIEYFNIGTGSGNSTLEIVTTFEKATGVKVNWKFGPRREGDIEKIWGDCTKANTVLGWKADTPLEDVLASAWKWQQKLREDGVM
;
A
#
# COMPACT_ATOMS: atom_id res chain seq x y z
N MET A 1 0.74 28.11 -9.16
CA MET A 1 -0.26 27.53 -8.25
C MET A 1 0.25 26.16 -7.83
N LYS A 2 -0.07 25.69 -6.62
CA LYS A 2 0.30 24.33 -6.21
C LYS A 2 -0.49 23.30 -7.03
N GLN A 3 0.16 22.24 -7.51
CA GLN A 3 -0.49 21.16 -8.23
C GLN A 3 -1.44 20.39 -7.31
N THR A 4 -2.59 19.98 -7.82
CA THR A 4 -3.61 19.25 -7.05
C THR A 4 -3.60 17.78 -7.43
N ILE A 5 -3.48 16.91 -6.43
CA ILE A 5 -3.44 15.45 -6.58
C ILE A 5 -4.67 14.84 -5.94
N LEU A 6 -5.36 13.98 -6.69
CA LEU A 6 -6.44 13.15 -6.17
C LEU A 6 -5.85 11.86 -5.58
N VAL A 7 -6.06 11.62 -4.29
CA VAL A 7 -5.66 10.40 -3.61
C VAL A 7 -6.91 9.58 -3.32
N THR A 8 -7.13 8.51 -4.07
CA THR A 8 -8.25 7.60 -3.80
C THR A 8 -7.86 6.57 -2.75
N GLY A 9 -8.75 6.25 -1.83
CA GLY A 9 -8.39 5.44 -0.66
C GLY A 9 -7.48 6.20 0.33
N GLY A 10 -7.56 7.53 0.32
CA GLY A 10 -6.64 8.41 1.05
C GLY A 10 -6.82 8.41 2.57
N THR A 11 -7.90 7.85 3.10
CA THR A 11 -8.08 7.61 4.55
C THR A 11 -7.59 6.21 4.98
N GLY A 12 -7.15 5.38 4.03
CA GLY A 12 -6.53 4.08 4.31
C GLY A 12 -5.10 4.22 4.83
N PHE A 13 -4.49 3.08 5.23
CA PHE A 13 -3.15 3.04 5.83
C PHE A 13 -2.08 3.72 4.94
N ILE A 14 -1.90 3.27 3.70
CA ILE A 14 -0.88 3.83 2.79
C ILE A 14 -1.30 5.22 2.31
N GLY A 15 -2.60 5.38 1.95
CA GLY A 15 -3.12 6.64 1.41
C GLY A 15 -2.99 7.82 2.36
N SER A 16 -3.18 7.62 3.67
CA SER A 16 -3.04 8.68 4.67
C SER A 16 -1.59 9.15 4.81
N HIS A 17 -0.63 8.22 4.85
CA HIS A 17 0.80 8.55 4.89
C HIS A 17 1.24 9.25 3.60
N THR A 18 0.74 8.77 2.44
CA THR A 18 1.03 9.43 1.15
C THR A 18 0.43 10.84 1.08
N THR A 19 -0.76 11.04 1.66
CA THR A 19 -1.35 12.39 1.76
C THR A 19 -0.48 13.34 2.57
N VAL A 20 0.09 12.88 3.70
CA VAL A 20 1.05 13.66 4.50
C VAL A 20 2.26 14.04 3.66
N GLU A 21 2.94 13.08 3.06
CA GLU A 21 4.15 13.32 2.28
C GLU A 21 3.89 14.23 1.05
N LEU A 22 2.73 14.11 0.39
CA LEU A 22 2.32 15.02 -0.69
C LEU A 22 2.13 16.46 -0.20
N GLN A 23 1.47 16.66 0.94
CA GLN A 23 1.27 17.99 1.50
C GLN A 23 2.60 18.62 1.94
N GLU A 24 3.49 17.85 2.54
CA GLU A 24 4.85 18.29 2.91
C GLU A 24 5.70 18.63 1.68
N ALA A 25 5.53 17.88 0.57
CA ALA A 25 6.14 18.20 -0.72
C ALA A 25 5.49 19.40 -1.44
N GLY A 26 4.45 20.00 -0.86
CA GLY A 26 3.83 21.21 -1.36
C GLY A 26 2.65 21.02 -2.31
N TYR A 27 2.15 19.80 -2.52
CA TYR A 27 0.95 19.55 -3.30
C TYR A 27 -0.33 19.92 -2.53
N ASN A 28 -1.38 20.28 -3.27
CA ASN A 28 -2.75 20.25 -2.75
C ASN A 28 -3.28 18.82 -2.90
N VAL A 29 -3.99 18.33 -1.88
CA VAL A 29 -4.53 16.97 -1.90
C VAL A 29 -6.04 16.99 -1.75
N VAL A 30 -6.72 16.24 -2.62
CA VAL A 30 -8.12 15.86 -2.51
C VAL A 30 -8.18 14.37 -2.24
N ILE A 31 -8.81 13.95 -1.16
CA ILE A 31 -9.03 12.54 -0.83
C ILE A 31 -10.42 12.12 -1.32
N ALA A 32 -10.48 10.99 -2.04
CA ALA A 32 -11.73 10.30 -2.39
C ALA A 32 -11.74 8.92 -1.72
N ASP A 33 -12.68 8.69 -0.81
CA ASP A 33 -12.78 7.43 -0.05
C ASP A 33 -14.24 7.13 0.29
N ASN A 34 -14.64 5.87 0.32
CA ASN A 34 -15.99 5.47 0.70
C ASN A 34 -16.12 5.14 2.20
N LEU A 35 -15.00 5.12 2.94
CA LEU A 35 -14.89 4.77 4.36
C LEU A 35 -15.32 3.33 4.69
N SER A 36 -15.30 2.42 3.71
CA SER A 36 -15.67 1.01 3.93
C SER A 36 -14.66 0.26 4.79
N ASN A 37 -13.38 0.65 4.74
CA ASN A 37 -12.28 0.01 5.48
C ASN A 37 -11.34 1.03 6.13
N SER A 38 -11.83 2.22 6.40
CA SER A 38 -11.09 3.32 7.01
C SER A 38 -12.02 4.18 7.86
N LYS A 39 -11.48 5.19 8.53
CA LYS A 39 -12.24 6.09 9.39
C LYS A 39 -11.98 7.55 9.00
N ILE A 40 -13.00 8.39 9.16
CA ILE A 40 -12.92 9.82 8.83
C ILE A 40 -11.93 10.57 9.74
N GLU A 41 -11.74 10.10 10.98
CA GLU A 41 -10.83 10.66 11.98
C GLU A 41 -9.35 10.63 11.53
N VAL A 42 -9.02 9.85 10.52
CA VAL A 42 -7.69 9.86 9.89
C VAL A 42 -7.34 11.26 9.35
N LEU A 43 -8.34 12.03 8.90
CA LEU A 43 -8.13 13.42 8.46
C LEU A 43 -7.63 14.31 9.59
N ASP A 44 -8.07 14.08 10.82
CA ASP A 44 -7.62 14.84 11.99
C ASP A 44 -6.14 14.51 12.30
N GLY A 45 -5.75 13.24 12.09
CA GLY A 45 -4.35 12.81 12.21
C GLY A 45 -3.45 13.48 11.17
N ILE A 46 -3.88 13.54 9.90
CA ILE A 46 -3.16 14.22 8.82
C ILE A 46 -3.00 15.71 9.15
N GLU A 47 -4.09 16.37 9.56
CA GLU A 47 -4.07 17.80 9.92
C GLU A 47 -3.15 18.09 11.10
N LYS A 48 -3.12 17.22 12.13
CA LYS A 48 -2.18 17.36 13.26
C LYS A 48 -0.73 17.27 12.86
N ILE A 49 -0.41 16.52 11.81
CA ILE A 49 0.96 16.35 11.31
C ILE A 49 1.36 17.54 10.43
N THR A 50 0.54 17.87 9.45
CA THR A 50 0.91 18.82 8.38
C THR A 50 0.42 20.24 8.62
N GLY A 51 -0.51 20.44 9.55
CA GLY A 51 -1.24 21.72 9.74
C GLY A 51 -2.27 22.00 8.65
N ILE A 52 -2.50 21.07 7.73
CA ILE A 52 -3.40 21.24 6.59
C ILE A 52 -4.41 20.10 6.56
N ARG A 53 -5.69 20.41 6.73
CA ARG A 53 -6.74 19.42 6.51
C ARG A 53 -6.95 19.20 5.02
N PRO A 54 -6.78 17.99 4.48
CA PRO A 54 -7.02 17.73 3.06
C PRO A 54 -8.52 17.86 2.74
N ALA A 55 -8.83 18.25 1.50
CA ALA A 55 -10.20 18.18 0.99
C ALA A 55 -10.63 16.70 0.94
N PHE A 56 -11.89 16.43 1.28
CA PHE A 56 -12.41 15.07 1.38
C PHE A 56 -13.75 14.92 0.66
N GLU A 57 -13.85 13.87 -0.16
CA GLU A 57 -15.09 13.46 -0.81
C GLU A 57 -15.42 12.02 -0.43
N LYS A 58 -16.56 11.82 0.22
CA LYS A 58 -17.10 10.48 0.49
C LYS A 58 -17.74 9.94 -0.78
N VAL A 59 -17.05 9.04 -1.47
CA VAL A 59 -17.49 8.53 -2.78
C VAL A 59 -17.14 7.05 -2.95
N ASN A 60 -18.08 6.29 -3.53
CA ASN A 60 -17.80 4.96 -4.07
C ASN A 60 -17.42 5.10 -5.54
N LEU A 61 -16.17 4.76 -5.87
CA LEU A 61 -15.63 4.89 -7.23
C LEU A 61 -16.22 3.88 -8.24
N GLU A 62 -16.97 2.88 -7.79
CA GLU A 62 -17.75 2.02 -8.68
C GLU A 62 -18.90 2.79 -9.34
N ASP A 63 -19.38 3.86 -8.70
CA ASP A 63 -20.38 4.77 -9.23
C ASP A 63 -19.71 5.82 -10.13
N LYS A 64 -19.89 5.66 -11.44
CA LYS A 64 -19.29 6.53 -12.46
C LYS A 64 -19.71 7.98 -12.32
N GLU A 65 -21.01 8.24 -12.07
CA GLU A 65 -21.53 9.60 -11.94
C GLU A 65 -21.02 10.26 -10.66
N ALA A 66 -20.96 9.51 -9.55
CA ALA A 66 -20.38 10.00 -8.31
C ALA A 66 -18.89 10.31 -8.47
N THR A 67 -18.16 9.44 -9.17
CA THR A 67 -16.75 9.66 -9.51
C THR A 67 -16.58 10.93 -10.34
N GLU A 68 -17.41 11.13 -11.37
CA GLU A 68 -17.35 12.33 -12.21
C GLU A 68 -17.60 13.62 -11.42
N ARG A 69 -18.55 13.63 -10.45
CA ARG A 69 -18.79 14.80 -9.59
C ARG A 69 -17.55 15.27 -8.83
N VAL A 70 -16.63 14.37 -8.48
CA VAL A 70 -15.35 14.74 -7.86
C VAL A 70 -14.54 15.62 -8.81
N PHE A 71 -14.41 15.22 -10.07
CA PHE A 71 -13.64 16.00 -11.06
C PHE A 71 -14.34 17.31 -11.43
N GLN A 72 -15.66 17.34 -11.46
CA GLN A 72 -16.43 18.58 -11.66
C GLN A 72 -16.18 19.59 -10.53
N LYS A 73 -16.11 19.11 -9.29
CA LYS A 73 -15.85 19.92 -8.11
C LYS A 73 -14.40 20.40 -8.02
N TYR A 74 -13.47 19.59 -8.49
CA TYR A 74 -12.03 19.87 -8.47
C TYR A 74 -11.42 19.81 -9.89
N PRO A 75 -11.73 20.78 -10.76
CA PRO A 75 -11.33 20.73 -12.19
C PRO A 75 -9.83 20.92 -12.42
N ASN A 76 -9.07 21.22 -11.39
CA ASN A 76 -7.63 21.45 -11.43
C ASN A 76 -6.81 20.23 -10.95
N ILE A 77 -7.40 19.04 -10.86
CA ILE A 77 -6.66 17.80 -10.59
C ILE A 77 -5.70 17.54 -11.76
N GLU A 78 -4.41 17.40 -11.45
CA GLU A 78 -3.35 17.13 -12.45
C GLU A 78 -2.87 15.69 -12.44
N GLY A 79 -2.97 15.01 -11.27
CA GLY A 79 -2.57 13.62 -11.11
C GLY A 79 -3.46 12.86 -10.14
N ILE A 80 -3.45 11.53 -10.27
CA ILE A 80 -4.20 10.61 -9.42
C ILE A 80 -3.24 9.59 -8.82
N ILE A 81 -3.35 9.33 -7.51
CA ILE A 81 -2.76 8.15 -6.87
C ILE A 81 -3.91 7.24 -6.45
N HIS A 82 -3.95 6.04 -7.01
CA HIS A 82 -5.08 5.12 -6.83
C HIS A 82 -4.75 3.99 -5.84
N PHE A 83 -5.16 4.18 -4.58
CA PHE A 83 -5.09 3.16 -3.52
C PHE A 83 -6.44 2.45 -3.28
N ALA A 84 -7.57 3.06 -3.64
CA ALA A 84 -8.89 2.54 -3.34
C ALA A 84 -9.07 1.13 -3.94
N ALA A 85 -9.06 0.12 -3.08
CA ALA A 85 -9.24 -1.27 -3.45
C ALA A 85 -9.61 -2.11 -2.22
N SER A 86 -10.36 -3.19 -2.43
CA SER A 86 -10.45 -4.29 -1.46
C SER A 86 -9.16 -5.09 -1.53
N LYS A 87 -8.50 -5.36 -0.36
CA LYS A 87 -7.12 -5.87 -0.31
C LYS A 87 -6.91 -7.17 0.47
N ALA A 88 -7.93 -7.69 1.14
CA ALA A 88 -7.80 -8.89 1.97
C ALA A 88 -7.81 -10.17 1.12
N VAL A 89 -6.66 -10.89 1.09
CA VAL A 89 -6.47 -12.10 0.28
C VAL A 89 -7.53 -13.15 0.60
N GLY A 90 -7.75 -13.48 1.89
CA GLY A 90 -8.74 -14.48 2.31
C GLY A 90 -10.17 -14.09 1.90
N GLU A 91 -10.59 -12.85 2.17
CA GLU A 91 -11.92 -12.36 1.76
C GLU A 91 -12.11 -12.40 0.24
N SER A 92 -11.05 -12.17 -0.52
CA SER A 92 -11.13 -12.23 -1.99
C SER A 92 -11.49 -13.62 -2.51
N VAL A 93 -11.08 -14.67 -1.80
CA VAL A 93 -11.44 -16.06 -2.14
C VAL A 93 -12.92 -16.32 -1.82
N GLU A 94 -13.41 -15.78 -0.70
CA GLU A 94 -14.81 -15.91 -0.28
C GLU A 94 -15.77 -15.08 -1.13
N LYS A 95 -15.33 -13.87 -1.57
CA LYS A 95 -16.17 -12.88 -2.28
C LYS A 95 -15.53 -12.38 -3.59
N PRO A 96 -15.15 -13.27 -4.53
CA PRO A 96 -14.35 -12.87 -5.69
C PRO A 96 -15.03 -11.82 -6.57
N LEU A 97 -16.33 -11.92 -6.81
CA LEU A 97 -17.05 -10.98 -7.68
C LEU A 97 -17.08 -9.55 -7.09
N MET A 98 -17.14 -9.42 -5.76
CA MET A 98 -17.04 -8.13 -5.10
C MET A 98 -15.67 -7.50 -5.35
N TYR A 99 -14.60 -8.30 -5.27
CA TYR A 99 -13.23 -7.83 -5.53
C TYR A 99 -13.05 -7.38 -6.98
N TYR A 100 -13.50 -8.17 -7.94
CA TYR A 100 -13.44 -7.78 -9.36
C TYR A 100 -14.23 -6.52 -9.62
N ARG A 101 -15.45 -6.41 -9.11
CA ARG A 101 -16.27 -5.23 -9.30
C ARG A 101 -15.61 -3.99 -8.69
N ASN A 102 -15.29 -4.04 -7.40
CA ASN A 102 -14.71 -2.91 -6.70
C ASN A 102 -13.37 -2.48 -7.32
N ASN A 103 -12.44 -3.42 -7.52
CA ASN A 103 -11.07 -3.07 -7.89
C ASN A 103 -10.90 -2.75 -9.38
N VAL A 104 -11.73 -3.32 -10.26
CA VAL A 104 -11.59 -3.12 -11.71
C VAL A 104 -12.48 -1.96 -12.18
N VAL A 105 -13.76 -1.91 -11.74
CA VAL A 105 -14.68 -0.86 -12.19
C VAL A 105 -14.24 0.52 -11.68
N SER A 106 -13.72 0.62 -10.45
CA SER A 106 -13.19 1.88 -9.91
C SER A 106 -12.02 2.41 -10.75
N LEU A 107 -11.10 1.53 -11.17
CA LEU A 107 -10.01 1.89 -12.06
C LEU A 107 -10.52 2.41 -13.41
N ILE A 108 -11.43 1.67 -14.05
CA ILE A 108 -11.99 2.04 -15.37
C ILE A 108 -12.64 3.42 -15.27
N ASN A 109 -13.46 3.66 -14.26
CA ASN A 109 -14.13 4.96 -14.07
C ASN A 109 -13.11 6.11 -13.94
N LEU A 110 -12.01 5.92 -13.21
CA LEU A 110 -10.96 6.93 -13.10
C LEU A 110 -10.25 7.18 -14.44
N LEU A 111 -9.89 6.11 -15.16
CA LEU A 111 -9.21 6.22 -16.45
C LEU A 111 -10.07 6.95 -17.49
N GLU A 112 -11.39 6.74 -17.49
CA GLU A 112 -12.33 7.46 -18.37
C GLU A 112 -12.44 8.96 -18.03
N MET A 113 -12.31 9.32 -16.73
CA MET A 113 -12.34 10.74 -16.31
C MET A 113 -11.06 11.50 -16.68
N MET A 114 -9.91 10.83 -16.72
CA MET A 114 -8.63 11.50 -16.94
C MET A 114 -8.57 12.34 -18.21
N PRO A 115 -8.87 11.83 -19.42
CA PRO A 115 -8.85 12.65 -20.63
C PRO A 115 -9.96 13.70 -20.62
N LYS A 116 -11.13 13.40 -20.04
CA LYS A 116 -12.28 14.32 -19.99
C LYS A 116 -11.96 15.57 -19.17
N TYR A 117 -11.17 15.43 -18.11
CA TYR A 117 -10.79 16.52 -17.19
C TYR A 117 -9.30 16.92 -17.32
N ASN A 118 -8.62 16.47 -18.41
CA ASN A 118 -7.23 16.80 -18.71
C ASN A 118 -6.23 16.42 -17.60
N VAL A 119 -6.52 15.34 -16.86
CA VAL A 119 -5.61 14.76 -15.87
C VAL A 119 -4.54 13.95 -16.61
N LYS A 120 -3.26 14.17 -16.30
CA LYS A 120 -2.13 13.64 -17.10
C LYS A 120 -1.39 12.50 -16.44
N GLY A 121 -1.24 12.53 -15.12
CA GLY A 121 -0.43 11.58 -14.36
C GLY A 121 -1.28 10.59 -13.58
N PHE A 122 -0.97 9.29 -13.67
CA PHE A 122 -1.62 8.22 -12.93
C PHE A 122 -0.62 7.35 -12.22
N ILE A 123 -0.70 7.26 -10.90
CA ILE A 123 0.08 6.31 -10.10
C ILE A 123 -0.84 5.17 -9.67
N PHE A 124 -0.52 3.97 -10.14
CA PHE A 124 -1.25 2.76 -9.74
C PHE A 124 -0.54 2.03 -8.61
N SER A 125 -1.26 1.87 -7.53
CA SER A 125 -0.87 1.07 -6.37
C SER A 125 -1.05 -0.42 -6.67
N SER A 126 -0.01 -1.03 -7.27
CA SER A 126 0.04 -2.45 -7.56
C SER A 126 0.64 -3.23 -6.37
N SER A 127 1.06 -4.45 -6.57
CA SER A 127 1.50 -5.33 -5.49
C SER A 127 2.51 -6.36 -6.02
N CYS A 128 3.42 -6.81 -5.16
CA CYS A 128 4.27 -7.97 -5.44
C CYS A 128 3.48 -9.27 -5.70
N THR A 129 2.19 -9.30 -5.38
CA THR A 129 1.32 -10.46 -5.66
C THR A 129 1.17 -10.78 -7.15
N VAL A 130 1.49 -9.85 -8.05
CA VAL A 130 1.54 -10.09 -9.52
C VAL A 130 2.65 -11.08 -9.91
N TYR A 131 3.67 -11.24 -9.08
CA TYR A 131 4.75 -12.21 -9.31
C TYR A 131 4.37 -13.63 -8.90
N GLY A 132 3.30 -13.83 -8.11
CA GLY A 132 2.94 -15.12 -7.53
C GLY A 132 4.05 -15.69 -6.65
N GLN A 133 4.27 -17.03 -6.71
CA GLN A 133 5.41 -17.70 -6.06
C GLN A 133 6.61 -17.68 -7.02
N PRO A 134 7.61 -16.78 -6.82
CA PRO A 134 8.78 -16.76 -7.71
C PRO A 134 9.62 -18.01 -7.53
N LYS A 135 10.29 -18.43 -8.60
CA LYS A 135 11.30 -19.46 -8.52
C LYS A 135 12.55 -18.91 -7.82
N PRO A 136 13.35 -19.78 -7.14
CA PRO A 136 14.54 -19.33 -6.42
C PRO A 136 15.54 -18.53 -7.26
N GLU A 137 15.69 -18.88 -8.54
CA GLU A 137 16.58 -18.18 -9.49
C GLU A 137 16.10 -16.78 -9.87
N ASN A 138 14.84 -16.45 -9.59
CA ASN A 138 14.26 -15.13 -9.86
C ASN A 138 14.19 -14.25 -8.60
N LEU A 139 14.92 -14.59 -7.54
CA LEU A 139 15.01 -13.76 -6.33
C LEU A 139 16.38 -13.08 -6.24
N PRO A 140 16.43 -11.77 -5.93
CA PRO A 140 15.28 -10.85 -5.78
C PRO A 140 14.51 -10.67 -7.09
N VAL A 141 13.17 -10.49 -7.00
CA VAL A 141 12.34 -10.30 -8.21
C VAL A 141 12.61 -8.93 -8.83
N THR A 142 12.84 -8.89 -10.13
CA THR A 142 12.94 -7.67 -10.93
C THR A 142 11.57 -7.32 -11.54
N GLU A 143 11.41 -6.11 -12.08
CA GLU A 143 10.17 -5.71 -12.76
C GLU A 143 9.86 -6.55 -14.01
N ASP A 144 10.89 -7.13 -14.62
CA ASP A 144 10.81 -8.02 -15.80
C ASP A 144 10.63 -9.50 -15.43
N ALA A 145 10.57 -9.82 -14.13
CA ALA A 145 10.36 -11.19 -13.68
C ALA A 145 9.03 -11.74 -14.22
N PRO A 146 9.00 -13.02 -14.67
CA PRO A 146 7.78 -13.62 -15.21
C PRO A 146 6.65 -13.58 -14.18
N HIS A 147 5.48 -13.09 -14.58
CA HIS A 147 4.28 -13.21 -13.78
C HIS A 147 3.88 -14.68 -13.67
N GLN A 148 3.58 -15.12 -12.47
CA GLN A 148 3.01 -16.43 -12.20
C GLN A 148 1.50 -16.27 -12.00
N LYS A 149 0.74 -17.36 -12.19
CA LYS A 149 -0.70 -17.32 -11.93
C LYS A 149 -0.96 -16.78 -10.52
N ALA A 150 -1.80 -15.76 -10.44
CA ALA A 150 -2.20 -15.18 -9.16
C ALA A 150 -2.79 -16.24 -8.23
N THR A 151 -2.35 -16.25 -6.98
CA THR A 151 -2.80 -17.22 -5.96
C THR A 151 -4.15 -16.84 -5.33
N SER A 152 -4.67 -15.65 -5.65
CA SER A 152 -5.93 -15.13 -5.11
C SER A 152 -6.63 -14.20 -6.10
N PRO A 153 -7.97 -14.06 -6.00
CA PRO A 153 -8.72 -13.05 -6.76
C PRO A 153 -8.20 -11.62 -6.55
N TYR A 154 -7.77 -11.27 -5.34
CA TYR A 154 -7.12 -9.97 -5.08
C TYR A 154 -5.87 -9.77 -5.95
N GLY A 155 -4.93 -10.72 -5.92
CA GLY A 155 -3.72 -10.65 -6.76
C GLY A 155 -4.07 -10.57 -8.25
N ASN A 156 -5.06 -11.35 -8.69
CA ASN A 156 -5.52 -11.32 -10.08
C ASN A 156 -6.13 -9.95 -10.46
N THR A 157 -6.85 -9.26 -9.54
CA THR A 157 -7.34 -7.90 -9.84
C THR A 157 -6.19 -6.90 -10.05
N LYS A 158 -5.06 -7.07 -9.37
CA LYS A 158 -3.88 -6.20 -9.59
C LYS A 158 -3.26 -6.44 -10.96
N GLU A 159 -3.10 -7.70 -11.37
CA GLU A 159 -2.60 -8.08 -12.69
C GLU A 159 -3.52 -7.59 -13.81
N ILE A 160 -4.83 -7.80 -13.70
CA ILE A 160 -5.83 -7.30 -14.67
C ILE A 160 -5.77 -5.77 -14.76
N ASN A 161 -5.63 -5.07 -13.65
CA ASN A 161 -5.57 -3.61 -13.63
C ASN A 161 -4.29 -3.09 -14.30
N GLU A 162 -3.13 -3.73 -14.10
CA GLU A 162 -1.91 -3.40 -14.84
C GLU A 162 -2.12 -3.57 -16.36
N GLN A 163 -2.77 -4.67 -16.78
CA GLN A 163 -3.07 -4.91 -18.19
C GLN A 163 -4.03 -3.86 -18.76
N ILE A 164 -5.08 -3.49 -18.04
CA ILE A 164 -6.03 -2.44 -18.47
C ILE A 164 -5.31 -1.10 -18.67
N ILE A 165 -4.44 -0.72 -17.74
CA ILE A 165 -3.66 0.53 -17.84
C ILE A 165 -2.75 0.47 -19.07
N TYR A 166 -2.05 -0.65 -19.27
CA TYR A 166 -1.18 -0.88 -20.42
C TYR A 166 -1.93 -0.73 -21.73
N ASP A 167 -3.04 -1.48 -21.91
CA ASP A 167 -3.83 -1.46 -23.13
C ASP A 167 -4.42 -0.07 -23.42
N TYR A 168 -4.91 0.61 -22.37
CA TYR A 168 -5.45 1.95 -22.50
C TYR A 168 -4.41 2.97 -22.99
N ILE A 169 -3.21 2.94 -22.41
CA ILE A 169 -2.10 3.82 -22.83
C ILE A 169 -1.66 3.50 -24.27
N HIS A 170 -1.57 2.22 -24.64
CA HIS A 170 -1.19 1.78 -25.98
C HIS A 170 -2.26 2.07 -27.03
N SER A 171 -3.53 2.23 -26.65
CA SER A 171 -4.59 2.70 -27.55
C SER A 171 -4.45 4.18 -27.94
N GLY A 172 -3.48 4.91 -27.37
CA GLY A 172 -3.23 6.31 -27.64
C GLY A 172 -3.83 7.28 -26.62
N ALA A 173 -4.26 6.80 -25.45
CA ALA A 173 -4.77 7.66 -24.38
C ALA A 173 -3.73 8.74 -24.01
N PRO A 174 -4.16 10.02 -23.80
CA PRO A 174 -3.24 11.14 -23.53
C PRO A 174 -2.81 11.22 -22.06
N ILE A 175 -2.51 10.08 -21.45
CA ILE A 175 -2.11 9.95 -20.06
C ILE A 175 -0.76 9.24 -19.94
N LYS A 176 -0.09 9.44 -18.82
CA LYS A 176 1.08 8.68 -18.39
C LYS A 176 0.79 7.95 -17.09
N SER A 177 1.38 6.78 -16.89
CA SER A 177 1.21 6.01 -15.67
C SER A 177 2.54 5.50 -15.12
N ILE A 178 2.66 5.49 -13.80
CA ILE A 178 3.66 4.71 -13.09
C ILE A 178 2.95 3.68 -12.22
N VAL A 179 3.37 2.43 -12.37
CA VAL A 179 2.86 1.28 -11.61
C VAL A 179 3.88 0.94 -10.54
N LEU A 180 3.46 1.04 -9.27
CA LEU A 180 4.31 0.72 -8.12
C LEU A 180 3.93 -0.66 -7.58
N ARG A 181 4.80 -1.65 -7.74
CA ARG A 181 4.67 -3.01 -7.21
C ARG A 181 5.38 -3.07 -5.86
N TYR A 182 4.67 -2.81 -4.78
CA TYR A 182 5.27 -2.82 -3.46
C TYR A 182 5.00 -4.11 -2.69
N PHE A 183 5.86 -4.34 -1.70
CA PHE A 183 5.84 -5.52 -0.86
C PHE A 183 4.98 -5.30 0.38
N ASN A 184 5.43 -5.64 1.57
CA ASN A 184 4.62 -5.63 2.78
C ASN A 184 4.80 -4.31 3.56
N PRO A 185 3.90 -3.32 3.44
CA PRO A 185 4.03 -2.08 4.20
C PRO A 185 3.76 -2.31 5.67
N ILE A 186 4.62 -1.76 6.52
CA ILE A 186 4.56 -1.86 7.98
C ILE A 186 4.91 -0.53 8.66
N GLY A 187 4.70 -0.44 9.97
CA GLY A 187 5.02 0.75 10.75
C GLY A 187 3.86 1.73 10.85
N ALA A 188 4.17 2.93 11.33
CA ALA A 188 3.25 4.04 11.47
C ALA A 188 4.01 5.36 11.36
N HIS A 189 3.30 6.48 11.21
CA HIS A 189 3.94 7.80 11.21
C HIS A 189 4.69 8.05 12.54
N PRO A 190 5.88 8.69 12.54
CA PRO A 190 6.70 8.87 13.76
C PRO A 190 5.98 9.62 14.88
N THR A 191 5.02 10.48 14.55
CA THR A 191 4.19 11.20 15.53
C THR A 191 3.11 10.32 16.19
N ALA A 192 2.82 9.13 15.64
CA ALA A 192 1.71 8.27 16.02
C ALA A 192 0.32 8.95 15.92
N HIS A 193 0.13 9.87 14.96
CA HIS A 193 -1.19 10.43 14.67
C HIS A 193 -1.92 9.67 13.57
N ILE A 194 -1.20 8.90 12.73
CA ILE A 194 -1.74 7.97 11.75
C ILE A 194 -0.93 6.68 11.74
N GLY A 195 -1.59 5.56 11.42
CA GLY A 195 -0.99 4.24 11.36
C GLY A 195 -1.99 3.21 10.85
N GLU A 196 -1.63 1.93 10.84
CA GLU A 196 -2.54 0.87 10.43
C GLU A 196 -3.60 0.61 11.52
N LEU A 197 -4.89 0.78 11.16
CA LEU A 197 -6.03 0.55 12.05
C LEU A 197 -7.02 -0.42 11.37
N PRO A 198 -6.80 -1.74 11.50
CA PRO A 198 -7.69 -2.72 10.88
C PRO A 198 -9.07 -2.75 11.55
N ASN A 199 -10.11 -2.94 10.76
CA ASN A 199 -11.44 -3.23 11.28
C ASN A 199 -11.50 -4.68 11.76
N GLY A 200 -11.74 -4.89 13.06
CA GLY A 200 -11.85 -6.24 13.66
C GLY A 200 -10.50 -6.95 13.84
N VAL A 201 -10.44 -8.25 13.49
CA VAL A 201 -9.22 -9.06 13.63
C VAL A 201 -8.21 -8.70 12.56
N PRO A 202 -6.96 -8.30 12.90
CA PRO A 202 -5.95 -8.02 11.90
C PRO A 202 -5.60 -9.24 11.05
N ASN A 203 -5.49 -9.04 9.73
CA ASN A 203 -4.96 -10.04 8.81
C ASN A 203 -3.45 -9.89 8.59
N ASN A 204 -2.90 -8.68 8.85
CA ASN A 204 -1.49 -8.37 8.71
C ASN A 204 -0.72 -8.70 10.00
N LEU A 205 0.56 -9.09 9.83
CA LEU A 205 1.43 -9.51 10.93
C LEU A 205 1.59 -8.42 11.99
N ILE A 206 1.97 -7.19 11.60
CA ILE A 206 2.37 -6.17 12.57
C ILE A 206 1.23 -5.73 13.50
N PRO A 207 0.02 -5.41 13.02
CA PRO A 207 -1.11 -5.13 13.93
C PRO A 207 -1.44 -6.31 14.85
N TYR A 208 -1.26 -7.55 14.38
CA TYR A 208 -1.46 -8.73 15.23
C TYR A 208 -0.39 -8.83 16.32
N VAL A 209 0.89 -8.58 15.98
CA VAL A 209 2.03 -8.54 16.93
C VAL A 209 1.79 -7.47 17.99
N THR A 210 1.49 -6.22 17.57
CA THR A 210 1.30 -5.10 18.51
C THR A 210 0.08 -5.30 19.42
N GLN A 211 -1.04 -5.83 18.90
CA GLN A 211 -2.22 -6.17 19.70
C GLN A 211 -1.95 -7.33 20.66
N THR A 212 -1.11 -8.30 20.30
CA THR A 212 -0.70 -9.39 21.20
C THR A 212 0.21 -8.84 22.29
N ALA A 213 1.20 -8.02 21.96
CA ALA A 213 2.08 -7.36 22.92
C ALA A 213 1.31 -6.46 23.91
N MET A 214 0.23 -5.80 23.44
CA MET A 214 -0.66 -4.97 24.27
C MET A 214 -1.61 -5.79 25.15
N GLY A 215 -1.69 -7.13 24.96
CA GLY A 215 -2.60 -8.01 25.69
C GLY A 215 -4.04 -8.02 25.17
N ILE A 216 -4.33 -7.33 24.06
CA ILE A 216 -5.65 -7.36 23.39
C ILE A 216 -5.91 -8.75 22.82
N ARG A 217 -4.87 -9.41 22.30
CA ARG A 217 -4.91 -10.80 21.82
C ARG A 217 -4.09 -11.70 22.71
N LYS A 218 -4.60 -12.90 22.92
CA LYS A 218 -3.97 -13.86 23.83
C LYS A 218 -2.64 -14.39 23.29
N GLN A 219 -2.56 -14.67 21.99
CA GLN A 219 -1.40 -15.33 21.38
C GLN A 219 -1.34 -15.10 19.87
N LEU A 220 -0.14 -14.83 19.38
CA LEU A 220 0.18 -14.83 17.95
C LEU A 220 0.48 -16.25 17.47
N THR A 221 -0.06 -16.64 16.32
CA THR A 221 0.34 -17.86 15.63
C THR A 221 1.24 -17.52 14.44
N ILE A 222 2.48 -18.01 14.46
CA ILE A 222 3.40 -17.98 13.32
C ILE A 222 3.10 -19.22 12.48
N PHE A 223 2.63 -19.02 11.24
CA PHE A 223 2.17 -20.10 10.37
C PHE A 223 3.34 -20.74 9.62
N GLY A 224 3.56 -22.04 9.91
CA GLY A 224 4.69 -22.83 9.36
C GLY A 224 6.00 -22.57 10.10
N ASN A 225 6.76 -23.67 10.29
CA ASN A 225 8.11 -23.66 10.82
C ASN A 225 9.00 -24.69 10.08
N ASP A 226 8.56 -25.03 8.88
CA ASP A 226 9.16 -26.09 8.04
C ASP A 226 9.35 -25.64 6.58
N TYR A 227 9.30 -24.30 6.33
CA TYR A 227 9.66 -23.74 5.03
C TYR A 227 11.18 -23.88 4.78
N ASN A 228 11.58 -23.91 3.52
CA ASN A 228 12.99 -23.96 3.14
C ASN A 228 13.65 -22.56 3.28
N THR A 229 13.73 -22.09 4.54
CA THR A 229 14.31 -20.84 5.00
C THR A 229 15.18 -21.10 6.22
N GLU A 230 15.98 -20.13 6.65
CA GLU A 230 16.94 -20.33 7.74
C GLU A 230 16.27 -20.73 9.08
N ASP A 231 15.15 -20.08 9.42
CA ASP A 231 14.39 -20.35 10.66
C ASP A 231 13.08 -21.12 10.43
N GLY A 232 12.85 -21.59 9.20
CA GLY A 232 11.66 -22.35 8.83
C GLY A 232 10.40 -21.52 8.63
N THR A 233 10.44 -20.17 8.80
CA THR A 233 9.28 -19.31 8.61
C THR A 233 9.31 -18.54 7.28
N CYS A 234 8.15 -18.04 6.81
CA CYS A 234 8.06 -17.31 5.55
C CYS A 234 8.92 -16.04 5.56
N ILE A 235 9.53 -15.73 4.39
CA ILE A 235 10.32 -14.51 4.18
C ILE A 235 9.52 -13.52 3.32
N ARG A 236 9.47 -12.25 3.75
CA ARG A 236 8.85 -11.13 3.03
C ARG A 236 9.75 -9.90 3.08
N ASP A 237 9.62 -9.04 2.09
CA ASP A 237 10.19 -7.70 2.12
C ASP A 237 9.22 -6.77 2.88
N TYR A 238 9.64 -6.31 4.03
CA TYR A 238 8.84 -5.42 4.89
C TYR A 238 9.34 -3.98 4.74
N ILE A 239 8.52 -3.15 4.09
CA ILE A 239 8.85 -1.76 3.82
C ILE A 239 8.15 -0.82 4.80
N TYR A 240 8.86 0.21 5.26
CA TYR A 240 8.27 1.27 6.08
C TYR A 240 7.22 2.05 5.29
N VAL A 241 6.03 2.24 5.86
CA VAL A 241 4.91 2.92 5.19
C VAL A 241 5.23 4.37 4.81
N VAL A 242 6.07 5.07 5.58
CA VAL A 242 6.51 6.44 5.24
C VAL A 242 7.48 6.43 4.07
N ASP A 243 8.42 5.48 4.01
CA ASP A 243 9.31 5.34 2.85
C ASP A 243 8.50 5.00 1.59
N LEU A 244 7.51 4.11 1.72
CA LEU A 244 6.57 3.80 0.63
C LEU A 244 5.78 5.05 0.20
N ALA A 245 5.31 5.87 1.13
CA ALA A 245 4.62 7.13 0.83
C ALA A 245 5.52 8.09 0.04
N LYS A 246 6.79 8.23 0.44
CA LYS A 246 7.79 9.03 -0.30
C LYS A 246 8.04 8.49 -1.72
N ALA A 247 8.01 7.16 -1.91
CA ALA A 247 8.08 6.58 -3.26
C ALA A 247 6.92 7.03 -4.15
N HIS A 248 5.71 7.13 -3.61
CA HIS A 248 4.55 7.64 -4.36
C HIS A 248 4.70 9.12 -4.72
N VAL A 249 5.28 9.93 -3.83
CA VAL A 249 5.58 11.35 -4.12
C VAL A 249 6.61 11.45 -5.23
N ALA A 250 7.72 10.69 -5.17
CA ALA A 250 8.73 10.66 -6.21
C ALA A 250 8.15 10.20 -7.56
N ALA A 251 7.31 9.16 -7.56
CA ALA A 251 6.61 8.69 -8.74
C ALA A 251 5.65 9.75 -9.31
N MET A 252 4.91 10.49 -8.46
CA MET A 252 4.02 11.56 -8.90
C MET A 252 4.81 12.71 -9.53
N ALA A 253 5.90 13.15 -8.93
CA ALA A 253 6.77 14.16 -9.51
C ALA A 253 7.27 13.72 -10.90
N ARG A 254 7.73 12.47 -11.02
CA ARG A 254 8.21 11.90 -12.26
C ARG A 254 7.12 11.80 -13.34
N VAL A 255 5.93 11.27 -13.02
CA VAL A 255 4.86 11.08 -14.02
C VAL A 255 4.31 12.39 -14.57
N LEU A 256 4.42 13.48 -13.82
CA LEU A 256 4.05 14.83 -14.24
C LEU A 256 5.14 15.51 -15.05
N ASP A 257 6.37 14.99 -15.05
CA ASP A 257 7.45 15.46 -15.92
C ASP A 257 7.16 15.11 -17.39
N LYS A 258 7.63 15.97 -18.30
CA LYS A 258 7.41 15.78 -19.73
C LYS A 258 8.30 14.72 -20.37
N GLU A 259 9.41 14.38 -19.73
CA GLU A 259 10.44 13.46 -20.27
C GLU A 259 10.28 12.00 -19.86
N THR A 260 9.17 11.63 -19.20
CA THR A 260 8.91 10.25 -18.80
C THR A 260 8.28 9.41 -19.91
N ASP A 261 8.53 8.11 -19.89
CA ASP A 261 7.82 7.14 -20.72
C ASP A 261 6.31 7.18 -20.43
N LYS A 262 5.52 6.68 -21.36
CA LYS A 262 4.06 6.64 -21.19
C LYS A 262 3.61 5.74 -20.05
N ILE A 263 4.35 4.64 -19.82
CA ILE A 263 4.11 3.71 -18.70
C ILE A 263 5.44 3.19 -18.16
N GLU A 264 5.60 3.21 -16.85
CA GLU A 264 6.78 2.68 -16.16
C GLU A 264 6.36 1.81 -14.98
N TYR A 265 7.15 0.79 -14.69
CA TYR A 265 6.94 -0.13 -13.57
C TYR A 265 8.13 -0.06 -12.61
N PHE A 266 7.87 -0.05 -11.30
CA PHE A 266 8.89 -0.04 -10.27
C PHE A 266 8.55 -0.99 -9.13
N ASN A 267 9.52 -1.79 -8.72
CA ASN A 267 9.47 -2.49 -7.45
C ASN A 267 9.80 -1.52 -6.31
N ILE A 268 8.96 -1.51 -5.28
CA ILE A 268 9.10 -0.65 -4.11
C ILE A 268 9.18 -1.51 -2.85
N GLY A 269 10.38 -1.68 -2.36
CA GLY A 269 10.74 -2.51 -1.21
C GLY A 269 12.05 -2.06 -0.60
N THR A 270 12.57 -2.84 0.34
CA THR A 270 13.88 -2.63 0.94
C THR A 270 15.00 -3.28 0.15
N GLY A 271 14.67 -4.21 -0.74
CA GLY A 271 15.64 -5.05 -1.46
C GLY A 271 16.13 -6.24 -0.64
N SER A 272 15.56 -6.47 0.54
CA SER A 272 15.92 -7.59 1.41
C SER A 272 14.67 -8.25 2.01
N GLY A 273 14.79 -9.54 2.30
CA GLY A 273 13.72 -10.31 2.94
C GLY A 273 13.99 -10.51 4.42
N ASN A 274 12.96 -10.38 5.25
CA ASN A 274 12.99 -10.76 6.64
C ASN A 274 12.01 -11.90 6.91
N SER A 275 12.37 -12.84 7.78
CA SER A 275 11.49 -13.92 8.17
C SER A 275 10.40 -13.45 9.14
N THR A 276 9.31 -14.19 9.24
CA THR A 276 8.25 -13.87 10.21
C THR A 276 8.77 -13.92 11.65
N LEU A 277 9.62 -14.88 11.98
CA LEU A 277 10.22 -15.00 13.31
C LEU A 277 11.20 -13.86 13.59
N GLU A 278 12.00 -13.45 12.59
CA GLU A 278 12.90 -12.30 12.68
C GLU A 278 12.13 -11.00 12.97
N ILE A 279 10.98 -10.77 12.34
CA ILE A 279 10.12 -9.62 12.64
C ILE A 279 9.67 -9.62 14.10
N VAL A 280 9.20 -10.76 14.63
CA VAL A 280 8.72 -10.86 16.01
C VAL A 280 9.87 -10.64 17.01
N THR A 281 11.02 -11.25 16.78
CA THR A 281 12.19 -11.11 17.68
C THR A 281 12.81 -9.71 17.61
N THR A 282 12.83 -9.08 16.44
CA THR A 282 13.27 -7.69 16.28
C THR A 282 12.30 -6.72 16.97
N PHE A 283 10.99 -6.96 16.87
CA PHE A 283 10.00 -6.18 17.62
C PHE A 283 10.24 -6.27 19.13
N GLU A 284 10.44 -7.48 19.69
CA GLU A 284 10.74 -7.66 21.11
C GLU A 284 12.00 -6.91 21.52
N LYS A 285 13.07 -6.95 20.69
CA LYS A 285 14.32 -6.25 20.95
C LYS A 285 14.14 -4.73 20.90
N ALA A 286 13.46 -4.21 19.87
CA ALA A 286 13.29 -2.77 19.66
C ALA A 286 12.38 -2.12 20.72
N THR A 287 11.37 -2.85 21.22
CA THR A 287 10.37 -2.31 22.15
C THR A 287 10.58 -2.70 23.60
N GLY A 288 11.37 -3.74 23.86
CA GLY A 288 11.53 -4.37 25.20
C GLY A 288 10.30 -5.16 25.65
N VAL A 289 9.29 -5.34 24.79
CA VAL A 289 8.02 -6.00 25.13
C VAL A 289 7.97 -7.41 24.53
N LYS A 290 7.68 -8.41 25.36
CA LYS A 290 7.54 -9.79 24.90
C LYS A 290 6.21 -10.05 24.22
N VAL A 291 6.23 -10.84 23.16
CA VAL A 291 5.06 -11.28 22.41
C VAL A 291 4.79 -12.74 22.75
N ASN A 292 3.59 -13.05 23.22
CA ASN A 292 3.17 -14.43 23.41
C ASN A 292 2.85 -15.08 22.06
N TRP A 293 3.77 -15.87 21.52
CA TRP A 293 3.59 -16.53 20.23
C TRP A 293 3.82 -18.03 20.26
N LYS A 294 3.32 -18.73 19.25
CA LYS A 294 3.57 -20.16 18.98
C LYS A 294 3.62 -20.44 17.50
N PHE A 295 4.20 -21.56 17.12
CA PHE A 295 4.06 -22.08 15.74
C PHE A 295 2.69 -22.72 15.53
N GLY A 296 2.18 -22.60 14.30
CA GLY A 296 1.00 -23.30 13.79
C GLY A 296 1.32 -23.98 12.45
N PRO A 297 0.37 -24.73 11.87
CA PRO A 297 0.54 -25.31 10.54
C PRO A 297 0.71 -24.22 9.49
N ARG A 298 1.25 -24.59 8.31
CA ARG A 298 1.30 -23.68 7.16
C ARG A 298 -0.11 -23.18 6.82
N ARG A 299 -0.21 -21.90 6.47
CA ARG A 299 -1.45 -21.33 5.94
C ARG A 299 -1.52 -21.59 4.44
N GLU A 300 -2.67 -22.04 3.95
CA GLU A 300 -2.87 -22.27 2.52
C GLU A 300 -2.69 -20.96 1.71
N GLY A 301 -1.95 -21.05 0.61
CA GLY A 301 -1.67 -19.91 -0.25
C GLY A 301 -0.52 -19.01 0.21
N ASP A 302 0.14 -19.31 1.34
CA ASP A 302 1.33 -18.55 1.74
C ASP A 302 2.51 -18.84 0.80
N ILE A 303 3.12 -17.77 0.29
CA ILE A 303 4.36 -17.80 -0.48
C ILE A 303 5.52 -18.08 0.49
N GLU A 304 6.44 -18.99 0.14
CA GLU A 304 7.59 -19.32 0.99
C GLU A 304 8.50 -18.10 1.20
N LYS A 305 8.93 -17.46 0.11
CA LYS A 305 9.80 -16.28 0.17
C LYS A 305 9.66 -15.38 -1.05
N ILE A 306 9.64 -14.06 -0.81
CA ILE A 306 9.63 -13.04 -1.84
C ILE A 306 10.21 -11.72 -1.31
N TRP A 307 11.11 -11.12 -2.09
CA TRP A 307 11.62 -9.75 -1.93
C TRP A 307 12.02 -9.18 -3.28
N GLY A 308 12.07 -7.85 -3.40
CA GLY A 308 12.27 -7.16 -4.66
C GLY A 308 13.70 -6.77 -4.95
N ASP A 309 14.07 -6.70 -6.23
CA ASP A 309 15.17 -5.84 -6.67
C ASP A 309 14.61 -4.42 -6.85
N CYS A 310 15.11 -3.49 -6.05
CA CYS A 310 14.67 -2.10 -6.04
C CYS A 310 15.68 -1.16 -6.75
N THR A 311 16.65 -1.70 -7.46
CA THR A 311 17.72 -0.93 -8.13
C THR A 311 17.15 0.10 -9.10
N LYS A 312 16.11 -0.26 -9.84
CA LYS A 312 15.44 0.67 -10.78
C LYS A 312 14.80 1.84 -10.05
N ALA A 313 14.07 1.61 -8.95
CA ALA A 313 13.50 2.67 -8.13
C ALA A 313 14.58 3.56 -7.53
N ASN A 314 15.67 2.98 -7.01
CA ASN A 314 16.78 3.73 -6.43
C ASN A 314 17.46 4.66 -7.46
N THR A 315 17.65 4.19 -8.69
CA THR A 315 18.40 4.93 -9.72
C THR A 315 17.53 5.89 -10.52
N VAL A 316 16.29 5.51 -10.84
CA VAL A 316 15.40 6.27 -11.74
C VAL A 316 14.48 7.22 -10.98
N LEU A 317 13.92 6.80 -9.82
CA LEU A 317 13.11 7.69 -8.97
C LEU A 317 13.97 8.50 -7.99
N GLY A 318 15.26 8.15 -7.81
CA GLY A 318 16.12 8.75 -6.80
C GLY A 318 15.63 8.49 -5.38
N TRP A 319 14.90 7.41 -5.18
CA TRP A 319 14.26 7.04 -3.93
C TRP A 319 14.85 5.72 -3.38
N LYS A 320 14.93 5.61 -2.07
CA LYS A 320 15.39 4.41 -1.38
C LYS A 320 14.66 4.23 -0.05
N ALA A 321 14.31 2.98 0.28
CA ALA A 321 13.86 2.61 1.63
C ALA A 321 15.11 2.36 2.48
N ASP A 322 15.39 3.24 3.44
CA ASP A 322 16.59 3.17 4.29
C ASP A 322 16.29 3.27 5.79
N THR A 323 15.02 3.31 6.18
CA THR A 323 14.63 3.32 7.59
C THR A 323 14.91 1.94 8.23
N PRO A 324 15.71 1.88 9.33
CA PRO A 324 16.02 0.64 10.02
C PRO A 324 14.77 -0.10 10.51
N LEU A 325 14.75 -1.43 10.41
CA LEU A 325 13.61 -2.26 10.78
C LEU A 325 13.18 -2.07 12.24
N GLU A 326 14.14 -1.90 13.15
CA GLU A 326 13.89 -1.61 14.56
C GLU A 326 13.06 -0.34 14.76
N ASP A 327 13.40 0.74 14.05
CA ASP A 327 12.68 2.02 14.13
C ASP A 327 11.28 1.90 13.55
N VAL A 328 11.13 1.15 12.46
CA VAL A 328 9.82 0.85 11.85
C VAL A 328 8.90 0.11 12.82
N LEU A 329 9.43 -0.93 13.49
CA LEU A 329 8.66 -1.71 14.45
C LEU A 329 8.34 -0.91 15.73
N ALA A 330 9.28 -0.07 16.18
CA ALA A 330 9.04 0.86 17.28
C ALA A 330 7.93 1.88 16.96
N SER A 331 7.86 2.37 15.71
CA SER A 331 6.80 3.28 15.28
C SER A 331 5.42 2.62 15.35
N ALA A 332 5.31 1.36 14.91
CA ALA A 332 4.07 0.58 15.00
C ALA A 332 3.63 0.37 16.45
N TRP A 333 4.60 0.13 17.36
CA TRP A 333 4.31 0.00 18.78
C TRP A 333 3.81 1.32 19.39
N LYS A 334 4.47 2.42 19.08
CA LYS A 334 4.04 3.77 19.52
C LYS A 334 2.63 4.09 19.06
N TRP A 335 2.27 3.73 17.82
CA TRP A 335 0.91 3.85 17.31
C TRP A 335 -0.09 3.01 18.12
N GLN A 336 0.23 1.74 18.40
CA GLN A 336 -0.64 0.88 19.20
C GLN A 336 -0.86 1.43 20.62
N GLN A 337 0.18 1.99 21.24
CA GLN A 337 0.08 2.66 22.54
C GLN A 337 -0.85 3.88 22.46
N LYS A 338 -0.69 4.70 21.42
CA LYS A 338 -1.56 5.86 21.19
C LYS A 338 -3.04 5.48 21.01
N LEU A 339 -3.32 4.42 20.28
CA LEU A 339 -4.70 3.92 20.12
C LEU A 339 -5.34 3.52 21.47
N ARG A 340 -4.56 2.95 22.36
CA ARG A 340 -5.01 2.61 23.71
C ARG A 340 -5.26 3.86 24.56
N GLU A 341 -4.33 4.83 24.54
CA GLU A 341 -4.48 6.10 25.25
C GLU A 341 -5.71 6.88 24.79
N ASP A 342 -6.01 6.87 23.51
CA ASP A 342 -7.17 7.53 22.92
C ASP A 342 -8.48 6.74 23.08
N GLY A 343 -8.45 5.58 23.73
CA GLY A 343 -9.63 4.76 23.96
C GLY A 343 -10.23 4.13 22.70
N VAL A 344 -9.43 3.99 21.63
CA VAL A 344 -9.85 3.40 20.36
C VAL A 344 -9.78 1.88 20.40
N MET A 345 -8.89 1.33 21.25
CA MET A 345 -8.68 -0.10 21.48
C MET A 345 -8.41 -0.40 22.96
#